data_a0ffcf33305c3002a8ee62cbfa46e0de
#
_entry.id   a0ffcf33305c3002a8ee62cbfa46e0de
#
_cell.length_a   1.000
_cell.length_b   1.000
_cell.length_c   1.000
_cell.angle_alpha   90.00
_cell.angle_beta   90.00
_cell.angle_gamma   90.00
#
_symmetry.space_group_name_H-M   'P 1'
#
loop_
_entity.id
_entity.type
_entity.pdbx_description
1 polymer ?
#
loop_
_entity_poly.entity_id
_entity_poly.type
_entity_poly.pdbx_seq_one_letter_code
_entity_poly.pdbx_strand_id
1 'polypeptide(L)'
;MDMGGQIAAVPKGLESANVHEWPCERNGLHFELHDVLIKNDEQATKKQLRFFRDLMPYVKENTLDWNYHFLFMIAHLRKHFLFSGVGIRQFMDIAVLIKDGPDLDWKWIEKKLGELEMRRFAHACYSLIEYWFGITPPISFKRTDGLEEMTEKIIGNGVFGEADPDNKKNLVRNFLLMEKHPVWVNRIVLLKKDFFPGYDFMVNYPGCGFIENRKYLIPFAWIVRFGRLIRPGEHKKAVNTIRRALLSRHELKEHSERIRKMGL
;
A
#
# COMPACT_ATOMS: atom_id res chain seq x y z
N MET A 1 9.85 -21.23 31.01
CA MET A 1 8.55 -20.56 31.14
C MET A 1 7.81 -20.79 29.83
N ASP A 2 6.79 -21.60 29.91
CA ASP A 2 5.99 -22.01 28.77
C ASP A 2 5.10 -20.82 28.34
N MET A 3 5.41 -20.23 27.20
CA MET A 3 4.62 -19.15 26.59
C MET A 3 3.52 -19.73 25.70
N GLY A 4 2.80 -20.72 26.20
CA GLY A 4 1.61 -21.28 25.56
C GLY A 4 0.47 -20.27 25.47
N GLY A 5 0.61 -19.30 24.57
CA GLY A 5 -0.48 -18.40 24.21
C GLY A 5 -1.37 -19.05 23.18
N GLN A 6 -2.58 -19.44 23.58
CA GLN A 6 -3.62 -19.82 22.62
C GLN A 6 -3.85 -18.64 21.68
N ILE A 7 -3.58 -18.86 20.39
CA ILE A 7 -4.06 -17.98 19.32
C ILE A 7 -5.58 -18.04 19.41
N ALA A 8 -6.22 -16.90 19.70
CA ALA A 8 -7.67 -16.82 19.64
C ALA A 8 -8.08 -17.30 18.24
N ALA A 9 -9.00 -18.26 18.20
CA ALA A 9 -9.42 -18.91 16.95
C ALA A 9 -9.77 -17.84 15.93
N VAL A 10 -9.18 -17.97 14.73
CA VAL A 10 -9.57 -17.20 13.55
C VAL A 10 -11.10 -17.26 13.46
N PRO A 11 -11.81 -16.13 13.41
CA PRO A 11 -13.26 -16.14 13.36
C PRO A 11 -13.72 -16.99 12.16
N LYS A 12 -14.53 -18.01 12.41
CA LYS A 12 -15.16 -18.82 11.37
C LYS A 12 -15.96 -17.90 10.44
N GLY A 13 -15.58 -17.82 9.20
CA GLY A 13 -16.20 -16.95 8.18
C GLY A 13 -15.23 -16.06 7.40
N LEU A 14 -13.96 -16.01 7.78
CA LEU A 14 -12.91 -15.26 7.07
C LEU A 14 -12.15 -16.11 6.02
N GLU A 15 -12.54 -17.38 5.83
CA GLU A 15 -11.90 -18.30 4.89
C GLU A 15 -12.17 -17.99 3.41
N SER A 16 -13.02 -17.03 3.11
CA SER A 16 -13.39 -16.70 1.74
C SER A 16 -13.25 -15.21 1.44
N ALA A 17 -12.16 -14.76 1.11
CA ALA A 17 -11.86 -13.63 0.22
C ALA A 17 -10.47 -13.11 0.58
N ASN A 18 -9.58 -13.03 -0.35
CA ASN A 18 -8.42 -12.11 -0.49
C ASN A 18 -8.00 -11.27 0.76
N VAL A 19 -8.25 -11.76 1.96
CA VAL A 19 -7.85 -11.15 3.22
C VAL A 19 -6.42 -11.61 3.46
N HIS A 20 -5.47 -10.69 3.34
CA HIS A 20 -4.04 -10.95 3.57
C HIS A 20 -3.59 -10.40 4.92
N GLU A 21 -4.50 -9.77 5.64
CA GLU A 21 -4.26 -9.10 6.90
C GLU A 21 -5.40 -9.51 7.83
N TRP A 22 -5.10 -10.23 8.89
CA TRP A 22 -6.08 -10.57 9.91
C TRP A 22 -5.85 -9.70 11.13
N PRO A 23 -6.81 -8.82 11.48
CA PRO A 23 -6.74 -8.09 12.74
C PRO A 23 -6.91 -9.08 13.89
N CYS A 24 -5.98 -9.04 14.82
CA CYS A 24 -5.97 -9.87 16.02
C CYS A 24 -5.91 -8.98 17.25
N GLU A 25 -6.45 -9.48 18.36
CA GLU A 25 -6.36 -8.81 19.66
C GLU A 25 -5.88 -9.79 20.73
N ARG A 26 -4.94 -9.35 21.54
CA ARG A 26 -4.50 -10.11 22.70
C ARG A 26 -4.15 -9.16 23.85
N ASN A 27 -4.80 -9.32 24.99
CA ASN A 27 -4.57 -8.48 26.18
C ASN A 27 -4.70 -6.96 25.90
N GLY A 28 -5.67 -6.56 25.08
CA GLY A 28 -5.89 -5.17 24.69
C GLY A 28 -4.87 -4.64 23.65
N LEU A 29 -3.96 -5.49 23.16
CA LEU A 29 -3.06 -5.15 22.07
C LEU A 29 -3.65 -5.60 20.75
N HIS A 30 -3.80 -4.65 19.83
CA HIS A 30 -4.21 -4.92 18.46
C HIS A 30 -2.99 -5.17 17.59
N PHE A 31 -3.01 -6.24 16.80
CA PHE A 31 -1.97 -6.57 15.84
C PHE A 31 -2.57 -7.20 14.57
N GLU A 32 -1.86 -7.12 13.49
CA GLU A 32 -2.26 -7.68 12.20
C GLU A 32 -1.35 -8.84 11.83
N LEU A 33 -1.95 -9.99 11.52
CA LEU A 33 -1.23 -11.12 10.95
C LEU A 33 -1.29 -11.02 9.43
N HIS A 34 -0.14 -11.05 8.80
CA HIS A 34 0.01 -11.06 7.35
C HIS A 34 0.41 -12.45 6.87
N ASP A 35 -0.29 -13.02 5.91
CA ASP A 35 0.11 -14.26 5.21
C ASP A 35 1.11 -13.99 4.10
N VAL A 36 1.09 -12.78 3.55
CA VAL A 36 2.07 -12.28 2.59
C VAL A 36 2.52 -10.86 2.97
N LEU A 37 3.82 -10.62 2.89
CA LEU A 37 4.37 -9.31 3.23
C LEU A 37 3.99 -8.23 2.22
N ILE A 38 3.93 -8.57 0.94
CA ILE A 38 3.53 -7.66 -0.13
C ILE A 38 2.53 -8.34 -1.05
N LYS A 39 1.41 -7.68 -1.24
CA LYS A 39 0.30 -8.15 -2.08
C LYS A 39 0.66 -8.08 -3.56
N ASN A 40 0.18 -9.06 -4.33
CA ASN A 40 0.24 -9.02 -5.78
C ASN A 40 -0.83 -8.07 -6.33
N ASP A 41 -0.57 -6.79 -6.16
CA ASP A 41 -1.39 -5.72 -6.72
C ASP A 41 -0.57 -4.89 -7.72
N GLU A 42 -1.19 -3.88 -8.30
CA GLU A 42 -0.57 -3.01 -9.32
C GLU A 42 0.60 -2.17 -8.77
N GLN A 43 0.96 -2.32 -7.50
CA GLN A 43 1.84 -1.45 -6.73
C GLN A 43 3.24 -2.00 -6.57
N ALA A 44 3.36 -3.33 -6.54
CA ALA A 44 4.65 -3.98 -6.39
C ALA A 44 5.18 -4.45 -7.75
N THR A 45 6.46 -4.21 -8.00
CA THR A 45 7.10 -4.77 -9.19
C THR A 45 7.23 -6.30 -9.05
N LYS A 46 7.35 -7.00 -10.18
CA LYS A 46 7.58 -8.45 -10.18
C LYS A 46 8.82 -8.83 -9.35
N LYS A 47 9.82 -7.96 -9.30
CA LYS A 47 11.04 -8.15 -8.50
C LYS A 47 10.72 -8.08 -7.00
N GLN A 48 9.95 -7.08 -6.57
CA GLN A 48 9.52 -6.90 -5.18
C GLN A 48 8.65 -8.08 -4.73
N LEU A 49 7.66 -8.46 -5.54
CA LEU A 49 6.80 -9.61 -5.25
C LEU A 49 7.60 -10.90 -5.08
N ARG A 50 8.56 -11.16 -5.95
CA ARG A 50 9.40 -12.35 -5.87
C ARG A 50 10.28 -12.33 -4.61
N PHE A 51 10.88 -11.19 -4.30
CA PHE A 51 11.77 -11.06 -3.14
C PHE A 51 11.02 -11.21 -1.82
N PHE A 52 9.89 -10.55 -1.65
CA PHE A 52 9.13 -10.57 -0.40
C PHE A 52 8.20 -11.78 -0.25
N ARG A 53 8.01 -12.58 -1.30
CA ARG A 53 7.26 -13.85 -1.21
C ARG A 53 8.03 -14.92 -0.45
N ASP A 54 9.32 -15.01 -0.67
CA ASP A 54 10.19 -16.04 -0.08
C ASP A 54 11.02 -15.41 1.04
N LEU A 55 10.43 -15.35 2.24
CA LEU A 55 11.08 -14.83 3.42
C LEU A 55 11.86 -15.90 4.19
N MET A 56 11.61 -17.19 3.94
CA MET A 56 12.21 -18.29 4.70
C MET A 56 13.74 -18.29 4.73
N PRO A 57 14.47 -17.94 3.64
CA PRO A 57 15.92 -17.80 3.68
C PRO A 57 16.44 -16.75 4.66
N TYR A 58 15.58 -15.85 5.10
CA TYR A 58 15.90 -14.73 5.99
C TYR A 58 15.37 -14.93 7.43
N VAL A 59 14.81 -16.12 7.72
CA VAL A 59 14.36 -16.49 9.07
C VAL A 59 15.37 -17.41 9.70
N LYS A 60 15.88 -17.04 10.88
CA LYS A 60 16.77 -17.86 11.71
C LYS A 60 16.21 -17.91 13.13
N GLU A 61 16.12 -19.11 13.69
CA GLU A 61 15.64 -19.28 15.08
C GLU A 61 14.32 -18.53 15.37
N ASN A 62 13.37 -18.60 14.46
CA ASN A 62 12.09 -17.87 14.51
C ASN A 62 12.20 -16.33 14.51
N THR A 63 13.36 -15.80 14.14
CA THR A 63 13.60 -14.36 14.04
C THR A 63 13.91 -14.00 12.60
N LEU A 64 13.27 -12.94 12.12
CA LEU A 64 13.53 -12.39 10.79
C LEU A 64 14.87 -11.63 10.80
N ASP A 65 15.69 -11.84 9.78
CA ASP A 65 16.93 -11.08 9.57
C ASP A 65 16.62 -9.56 9.52
N TRP A 66 17.37 -8.78 10.29
CA TRP A 66 17.11 -7.35 10.43
C TRP A 66 17.33 -6.53 9.16
N ASN A 67 18.24 -6.95 8.29
CA ASN A 67 18.45 -6.29 6.99
C ASN A 67 17.25 -6.52 6.09
N TYR A 68 16.68 -7.74 6.10
CA TYR A 68 15.46 -8.04 5.38
C TYR A 68 14.26 -7.27 5.97
N HIS A 69 14.16 -7.22 7.30
CA HIS A 69 13.12 -6.49 8.00
C HIS A 69 13.15 -4.99 7.65
N PHE A 70 14.35 -4.40 7.60
CA PHE A 70 14.52 -3.01 7.18
C PHE A 70 13.98 -2.77 5.76
N LEU A 71 14.33 -3.64 4.81
CA LEU A 71 13.80 -3.56 3.44
C LEU A 71 12.28 -3.69 3.40
N PHE A 72 11.73 -4.56 4.22
CA PHE A 72 10.27 -4.70 4.34
C PHE A 72 9.61 -3.43 4.89
N MET A 73 10.18 -2.80 5.92
CA MET A 73 9.66 -1.54 6.46
C MET A 73 9.64 -0.44 5.40
N ILE A 74 10.68 -0.30 4.60
CA ILE A 74 10.73 0.66 3.47
C ILE A 74 9.65 0.32 2.43
N ALA A 75 9.47 -0.94 2.07
CA ALA A 75 8.46 -1.37 1.12
C ALA A 75 7.04 -1.15 1.64
N HIS A 76 6.82 -1.42 2.92
CA HIS A 76 5.54 -1.21 3.60
C HIS A 76 5.20 0.30 3.70
N LEU A 77 6.17 1.13 4.09
CA LEU A 77 6.01 2.58 4.09
C LEU A 77 5.67 3.11 2.69
N ARG A 78 6.35 2.59 1.65
CA ARG A 78 6.05 2.92 0.25
C ARG A 78 4.60 2.59 -0.12
N LYS A 79 4.12 1.41 0.26
CA LYS A 79 2.71 1.01 0.08
C LYS A 79 1.77 2.03 0.73
N HIS A 80 2.00 2.36 1.99
CA HIS A 80 1.18 3.33 2.71
C HIS A 80 1.24 4.72 2.08
N PHE A 81 2.43 5.17 1.69
CA PHE A 81 2.60 6.46 1.03
C PHE A 81 1.78 6.57 -0.26
N LEU A 82 1.73 5.50 -1.03
CA LEU A 82 0.96 5.47 -2.27
C LEU A 82 -0.55 5.37 -2.07
N PHE A 83 -1.04 4.68 -1.03
CA PHE A 83 -2.43 4.20 -1.02
C PHE A 83 -3.26 4.51 0.22
N SER A 84 -2.64 4.58 1.39
CA SER A 84 -3.38 4.63 2.65
C SER A 84 -3.18 5.93 3.42
N GLY A 85 -2.20 6.72 3.04
CA GLY A 85 -1.71 7.83 3.84
C GLY A 85 -0.60 7.36 4.79
N VAL A 86 0.28 8.29 5.11
CA VAL A 86 1.45 8.10 5.95
C VAL A 86 1.45 9.17 7.01
N GLY A 87 1.67 8.75 8.26
CA GLY A 87 1.93 9.64 9.38
C GLY A 87 3.41 9.61 9.79
N ILE A 88 3.76 10.44 10.74
CA ILE A 88 5.14 10.56 11.22
C ILE A 88 5.64 9.27 11.88
N ARG A 89 4.76 8.48 12.49
CA ARG A 89 5.11 7.27 13.23
C ARG A 89 5.89 6.25 12.37
N GLN A 90 5.46 6.02 11.14
CA GLN A 90 6.14 5.05 10.27
C GLN A 90 7.59 5.45 9.97
N PHE A 91 7.88 6.75 9.93
CA PHE A 91 9.25 7.25 9.81
C PHE A 91 10.03 7.14 11.12
N MET A 92 9.36 7.33 12.27
CA MET A 92 9.99 7.14 13.59
C MET A 92 10.43 5.69 13.78
N ASP A 93 9.63 4.72 13.37
CA ASP A 93 9.98 3.31 13.47
C ASP A 93 11.27 3.00 12.70
N ILE A 94 11.43 3.57 11.49
CA ILE A 94 12.66 3.45 10.70
C ILE A 94 13.82 4.23 11.36
N ALA A 95 13.57 5.41 11.89
CA ALA A 95 14.58 6.22 12.56
C ALA A 95 15.16 5.51 13.78
N VAL A 96 14.31 4.89 14.60
CA VAL A 96 14.74 4.08 15.77
C VAL A 96 15.59 2.90 15.32
N LEU A 97 15.19 2.20 14.25
CA LEU A 97 15.96 1.08 13.73
C LEU A 97 17.34 1.52 13.20
N ILE A 98 17.46 2.69 12.60
CA ILE A 98 18.74 3.26 12.15
C ILE A 98 19.63 3.63 13.33
N LYS A 99 19.05 4.23 14.38
CA LYS A 99 19.81 4.80 15.52
C LYS A 99 20.17 3.74 16.56
N ASP A 100 19.19 2.98 17.00
CA ASP A 100 19.25 2.14 18.19
C ASP A 100 19.03 0.64 17.86
N GLY A 101 18.87 0.31 16.57
CA GLY A 101 18.68 -1.05 16.10
C GLY A 101 19.99 -1.87 16.08
N PRO A 102 19.91 -3.14 15.68
CA PRO A 102 21.08 -3.98 15.49
C PRO A 102 21.93 -3.49 14.32
N ASP A 103 23.18 -3.94 14.27
CA ASP A 103 24.06 -3.64 13.15
C ASP A 103 23.47 -4.15 11.84
N LEU A 104 23.30 -3.22 10.90
CA LEU A 104 22.74 -3.47 9.58
C LEU A 104 23.85 -3.51 8.52
N ASP A 105 23.79 -4.45 7.61
CA ASP A 105 24.65 -4.46 6.41
C ASP A 105 24.14 -3.45 5.39
N TRP A 106 24.51 -2.19 5.58
CA TRP A 106 24.10 -1.08 4.73
C TRP A 106 24.51 -1.26 3.27
N LYS A 107 25.64 -1.92 3.01
CA LYS A 107 26.09 -2.19 1.64
C LYS A 107 25.14 -3.16 0.95
N TRP A 108 24.72 -4.19 1.64
CA TRP A 108 23.75 -5.14 1.13
C TRP A 108 22.36 -4.50 0.97
N ILE A 109 21.91 -3.71 1.96
CA ILE A 109 20.65 -2.98 1.93
C ILE A 109 20.58 -2.06 0.71
N GLU A 110 21.61 -1.23 0.49
CA GLU A 110 21.65 -0.32 -0.64
C GLU A 110 21.66 -1.03 -2.00
N LYS A 111 22.38 -2.14 -2.09
CA LYS A 111 22.35 -3.01 -3.27
C LYS A 111 20.92 -3.52 -3.52
N LYS A 112 20.27 -4.04 -2.49
CA LYS A 112 18.90 -4.58 -2.59
C LYS A 112 17.87 -3.50 -2.90
N LEU A 113 17.94 -2.35 -2.29
CA LEU A 113 17.10 -1.20 -2.63
C LEU A 113 17.21 -0.82 -4.11
N GLY A 114 18.42 -0.90 -4.69
CA GLY A 114 18.63 -0.70 -6.12
C GLY A 114 17.99 -1.79 -6.98
N GLU A 115 18.21 -3.06 -6.64
CA GLU A 115 17.64 -4.23 -7.34
C GLU A 115 16.09 -4.21 -7.31
N LEU A 116 15.52 -3.78 -6.19
CA LEU A 116 14.07 -3.70 -5.95
C LEU A 116 13.43 -2.40 -6.45
N GLU A 117 14.21 -1.50 -7.05
CA GLU A 117 13.72 -0.20 -7.56
C GLU A 117 13.12 0.69 -6.46
N MET A 118 13.64 0.60 -5.23
CA MET A 118 13.16 1.35 -4.07
C MET A 118 14.19 2.37 -3.54
N ARG A 119 15.42 2.43 -4.12
CA ARG A 119 16.50 3.27 -3.60
C ARG A 119 16.13 4.75 -3.50
N ARG A 120 15.51 5.31 -4.55
CA ARG A 120 15.12 6.72 -4.56
C ARG A 120 14.13 7.05 -3.46
N PHE A 121 13.13 6.18 -3.26
CA PHE A 121 12.15 6.32 -2.19
C PHE A 121 12.81 6.22 -0.80
N ALA A 122 13.69 5.23 -0.59
CA ALA A 122 14.43 5.09 0.66
C ALA A 122 15.26 6.34 0.97
N HIS A 123 15.97 6.89 -0.02
CA HIS A 123 16.75 8.12 0.16
C HIS A 123 15.87 9.33 0.50
N ALA A 124 14.67 9.43 -0.06
CA ALA A 124 13.71 10.46 0.34
C ALA A 124 13.24 10.26 1.79
N CYS A 125 13.01 9.01 2.22
CA CYS A 125 12.69 8.71 3.62
C CYS A 125 13.85 9.07 4.55
N TYR A 126 15.10 8.75 4.18
CA TYR A 126 16.28 9.13 4.96
C TYR A 126 16.41 10.64 5.08
N SER A 127 16.12 11.39 4.01
CA SER A 127 16.14 12.86 4.03
C SER A 127 15.12 13.44 5.00
N LEU A 128 13.91 12.89 5.06
CA LEU A 128 12.88 13.30 6.00
C LEU A 128 13.25 12.93 7.44
N ILE A 129 13.81 11.74 7.67
CA ILE A 129 14.27 11.28 8.99
C ILE A 129 15.41 12.17 9.49
N GLU A 130 16.37 12.51 8.63
CA GLU A 130 17.44 13.47 8.95
C GLU A 130 16.86 14.84 9.30
N TYR A 131 15.92 15.33 8.51
CA TYR A 131 15.30 16.64 8.71
C TYR A 131 14.51 16.74 10.01
N TRP A 132 13.76 15.69 10.39
CA TRP A 132 12.91 15.70 11.58
C TRP A 132 13.65 15.33 12.86
N PHE A 133 14.58 14.38 12.78
CA PHE A 133 15.17 13.74 13.96
C PHE A 133 16.70 13.88 14.04
N GLY A 134 17.37 14.42 13.02
CA GLY A 134 18.83 14.49 12.95
C GLY A 134 19.50 13.11 12.86
N ILE A 135 18.78 12.08 12.46
CA ILE A 135 19.25 10.69 12.36
C ILE A 135 19.54 10.37 10.90
N THR A 136 20.74 9.85 10.62
CA THR A 136 21.15 9.44 9.27
C THR A 136 21.68 8.01 9.27
N PRO A 137 21.40 7.21 8.23
CA PRO A 137 22.10 5.96 8.06
C PRO A 137 23.60 6.22 7.79
N PRO A 138 24.52 5.31 8.18
CA PRO A 138 25.97 5.49 8.02
C PRO A 138 26.43 5.23 6.57
N ILE A 139 25.76 5.86 5.62
CA ILE A 139 26.01 5.76 4.17
C ILE A 139 25.84 7.12 3.50
N SER A 140 26.47 7.30 2.35
CA SER A 140 26.20 8.44 1.49
C SER A 140 24.93 8.20 0.68
N PHE A 141 23.97 9.12 0.73
CA PHE A 141 22.76 9.05 -0.05
C PHE A 141 22.41 10.42 -0.66
N LYS A 142 21.61 10.41 -1.73
CA LYS A 142 21.15 11.63 -2.38
C LYS A 142 20.00 12.23 -1.56
N ARG A 143 20.20 13.44 -1.04
CA ARG A 143 19.15 14.19 -0.34
C ARG A 143 18.07 14.65 -1.30
N THR A 144 16.85 14.68 -0.78
CA THR A 144 15.65 15.09 -1.52
C THR A 144 15.33 16.54 -1.20
N ASP A 145 14.92 17.30 -2.21
CA ASP A 145 14.49 18.69 -2.05
C ASP A 145 13.01 18.79 -1.66
N GLY A 146 12.58 19.94 -1.11
CA GLY A 146 11.18 20.22 -0.78
C GLY A 146 10.66 19.48 0.45
N LEU A 147 11.53 19.26 1.44
CA LEU A 147 11.21 18.54 2.68
C LEU A 147 10.14 19.25 3.53
N GLU A 148 10.09 20.59 3.52
CA GLU A 148 9.08 21.37 4.25
C GLU A 148 7.68 21.06 3.75
N GLU A 149 7.44 21.13 2.43
CA GLU A 149 6.15 20.82 1.83
C GLU A 149 5.72 19.37 2.10
N MET A 150 6.67 18.44 2.06
CA MET A 150 6.39 17.04 2.41
C MET A 150 6.05 16.90 3.89
N THR A 151 6.77 17.60 4.76
CA THR A 151 6.56 17.61 6.21
C THR A 151 5.16 18.08 6.57
N GLU A 152 4.72 19.23 6.06
CA GLU A 152 3.38 19.76 6.31
C GLU A 152 2.29 18.74 5.97
N LYS A 153 2.44 18.04 4.85
CA LYS A 153 1.47 17.04 4.40
C LYS A 153 1.48 15.76 5.23
N ILE A 154 2.66 15.28 5.61
CA ILE A 154 2.77 14.06 6.41
C ILE A 154 2.28 14.31 7.84
N ILE A 155 2.67 15.44 8.44
CA ILE A 155 2.20 15.81 9.78
C ILE A 155 0.72 16.14 9.76
N GLY A 156 0.22 16.83 8.73
CA GLY A 156 -1.20 17.11 8.56
C GLY A 156 -2.08 15.85 8.45
N ASN A 157 -1.52 14.72 8.09
CA ASN A 157 -2.20 13.41 8.10
C ASN A 157 -2.23 12.76 9.51
N GLY A 158 -1.70 13.41 10.54
CA GLY A 158 -1.65 12.89 11.91
C GLY A 158 -0.59 11.81 12.13
N VAL A 159 -0.62 11.21 13.32
CA VAL A 159 0.39 10.23 13.75
C VAL A 159 0.36 8.94 12.92
N PHE A 160 -0.82 8.50 12.56
CA PHE A 160 -1.05 7.23 11.86
C PHE A 160 -1.27 7.40 10.34
N GLY A 161 -1.35 8.63 9.86
CA GLY A 161 -1.67 8.91 8.47
C GLY A 161 -3.16 8.62 8.19
N GLU A 162 -4.04 9.51 8.64
CA GLU A 162 -5.45 9.39 8.27
C GLU A 162 -5.57 9.44 6.75
N ALA A 163 -6.02 8.32 6.20
CA ALA A 163 -6.36 8.26 4.82
C ALA A 163 -7.60 9.14 4.60
N ASP A 164 -7.51 10.09 3.69
CA ASP A 164 -8.71 10.53 2.99
C ASP A 164 -9.23 9.31 2.20
N PRO A 165 -10.22 8.58 2.74
CA PRO A 165 -10.59 7.26 2.19
C PRO A 165 -11.13 7.38 0.77
N ASP A 166 -11.47 8.60 0.35
CA ASP A 166 -12.18 8.81 -0.89
C ASP A 166 -11.29 9.14 -2.09
N ASN A 167 -10.02 9.55 -1.90
CA ASN A 167 -9.29 10.17 -3.01
C ASN A 167 -7.95 9.52 -3.39
N LYS A 168 -7.20 8.97 -2.44
CA LYS A 168 -5.79 8.59 -2.67
C LYS A 168 -5.59 7.38 -3.58
N LYS A 169 -6.36 6.31 -3.42
CA LYS A 169 -6.20 5.09 -4.24
C LYS A 169 -6.39 5.35 -5.74
N ASN A 170 -7.34 6.21 -6.07
CA ASN A 170 -7.63 6.54 -7.47
C ASN A 170 -6.65 7.56 -8.05
N LEU A 171 -6.13 8.49 -7.23
CA LEU A 171 -5.12 9.46 -7.66
C LEU A 171 -3.82 8.75 -8.06
N VAL A 172 -3.35 7.82 -7.25
CA VAL A 172 -2.13 7.05 -7.55
C VAL A 172 -2.32 6.14 -8.76
N ARG A 173 -3.46 5.48 -8.83
CA ARG A 173 -3.81 4.65 -9.98
C ARG A 173 -3.88 5.48 -11.26
N ASN A 174 -4.45 6.70 -11.18
CA ASN A 174 -4.43 7.67 -12.28
C ASN A 174 -3.01 8.07 -12.66
N PHE A 175 -2.15 8.32 -11.66
CA PHE A 175 -0.76 8.67 -11.88
C PHE A 175 0.00 7.55 -12.61
N LEU A 176 -0.06 6.32 -12.10
CA LEU A 176 0.62 5.16 -12.71
C LEU A 176 0.13 4.88 -14.15
N LEU A 177 -1.12 5.21 -14.45
CA LEU A 177 -1.66 5.10 -15.80
C LEU A 177 -1.26 6.29 -16.70
N MET A 178 -1.11 7.50 -16.14
CA MET A 178 -0.73 8.70 -16.91
C MET A 178 0.64 8.61 -17.55
N GLU A 179 1.57 7.89 -16.95
CA GLU A 179 2.90 7.68 -17.53
C GLU A 179 2.87 6.79 -18.79
N LYS A 180 1.83 5.98 -18.94
CA LYS A 180 1.72 5.00 -20.03
C LYS A 180 0.76 5.42 -21.13
N HIS A 181 -0.22 6.27 -20.84
CA HIS A 181 -1.31 6.57 -21.77
C HIS A 181 -1.81 8.03 -21.67
N PRO A 182 -2.43 8.58 -22.73
CA PRO A 182 -3.12 9.87 -22.64
C PRO A 182 -4.22 9.89 -21.56
N VAL A 183 -4.47 11.07 -20.99
CA VAL A 183 -5.43 11.25 -19.86
C VAL A 183 -6.82 10.69 -20.16
N TRP A 184 -7.32 10.85 -21.38
CA TRP A 184 -8.64 10.35 -21.76
C TRP A 184 -8.70 8.81 -21.79
N VAL A 185 -7.62 8.14 -22.23
CA VAL A 185 -7.52 6.67 -22.19
C VAL A 185 -7.55 6.19 -20.76
N ASN A 186 -6.82 6.85 -19.86
CA ASN A 186 -6.79 6.51 -18.45
C ASN A 186 -8.16 6.63 -17.81
N ARG A 187 -8.92 7.68 -18.13
CA ARG A 187 -10.30 7.85 -17.67
C ARG A 187 -11.18 6.69 -18.08
N ILE A 188 -11.09 6.26 -19.34
CA ILE A 188 -11.87 5.11 -19.84
C ILE A 188 -11.45 3.83 -19.11
N VAL A 189 -10.15 3.58 -18.92
CA VAL A 189 -9.63 2.40 -18.21
C VAL A 189 -10.12 2.37 -16.77
N LEU A 190 -10.11 3.52 -16.08
CA LEU A 190 -10.60 3.63 -14.70
C LEU A 190 -12.09 3.36 -14.61
N LEU A 191 -12.89 4.05 -15.43
CA LEU A 191 -14.33 3.82 -15.48
C LEU A 191 -14.65 2.36 -15.80
N LYS A 192 -13.94 1.77 -16.78
CA LYS A 192 -14.11 0.36 -17.11
C LYS A 192 -13.83 -0.55 -15.93
N LYS A 193 -12.72 -0.35 -15.20
CA LYS A 193 -12.39 -1.18 -14.03
C LYS A 193 -13.38 -1.00 -12.89
N ASP A 194 -13.87 0.21 -12.66
CA ASP A 194 -14.79 0.51 -11.58
C ASP A 194 -16.23 0.08 -11.88
N PHE A 195 -16.69 0.20 -13.13
CA PHE A 195 -18.03 -0.22 -13.52
C PHE A 195 -18.10 -1.70 -13.91
N PHE A 196 -17.03 -2.26 -14.46
CA PHE A 196 -16.94 -3.64 -14.92
C PHE A 196 -15.79 -4.37 -14.22
N PRO A 197 -15.85 -4.56 -12.89
CA PRO A 197 -14.79 -5.25 -12.16
C PRO A 197 -14.67 -6.70 -12.60
N GLY A 198 -13.46 -7.25 -12.43
CA GLY A 198 -13.14 -8.63 -12.81
C GLY A 198 -13.85 -9.69 -11.96
N TYR A 199 -13.68 -10.94 -12.37
CA TYR A 199 -14.30 -12.10 -11.75
C TYR A 199 -14.00 -12.20 -10.24
N ASP A 200 -12.74 -12.00 -9.82
CA ASP A 200 -12.32 -12.15 -8.43
C ASP A 200 -13.00 -11.15 -7.48
N PHE A 201 -13.35 -9.99 -7.98
CA PHE A 201 -14.17 -9.02 -7.26
C PHE A 201 -15.64 -9.42 -7.27
N MET A 202 -16.15 -9.83 -8.43
CA MET A 202 -17.58 -10.06 -8.62
C MET A 202 -18.08 -11.33 -7.93
N VAL A 203 -17.26 -12.37 -7.81
CA VAL A 203 -17.65 -13.62 -7.11
C VAL A 203 -17.95 -13.36 -5.63
N ASN A 204 -17.24 -12.39 -5.03
CA ASN A 204 -17.43 -11.99 -3.63
C ASN A 204 -18.45 -10.83 -3.47
N TYR A 205 -19.01 -10.34 -4.58
CA TYR A 205 -19.98 -9.24 -4.50
C TYR A 205 -21.35 -9.78 -4.04
N PRO A 206 -22.04 -9.10 -3.10
CA PRO A 206 -23.32 -9.58 -2.58
C PRO A 206 -24.33 -9.85 -3.70
N GLY A 207 -24.89 -11.06 -3.70
CA GLY A 207 -25.85 -11.51 -4.70
C GLY A 207 -25.24 -12.00 -6.01
N CYS A 208 -23.92 -12.14 -6.10
CA CYS A 208 -23.22 -12.63 -7.29
C CYS A 208 -22.59 -14.03 -7.10
N GLY A 209 -22.85 -14.74 -5.99
CA GLY A 209 -22.33 -16.10 -5.75
C GLY A 209 -22.67 -17.11 -6.87
N PHE A 210 -23.70 -16.83 -7.69
CA PHE A 210 -24.06 -17.68 -8.81
C PHE A 210 -23.00 -17.77 -9.92
N ILE A 211 -22.02 -16.84 -9.93
CA ILE A 211 -20.91 -16.88 -10.90
C ILE A 211 -19.74 -17.76 -10.43
N GLU A 212 -19.78 -18.29 -9.20
CA GLU A 212 -18.72 -19.16 -8.69
C GLU A 212 -18.47 -20.32 -9.66
N ASN A 213 -17.21 -20.48 -10.08
CA ASN A 213 -16.77 -21.43 -11.11
C ASN A 213 -17.41 -21.24 -12.51
N ARG A 214 -18.12 -20.12 -12.76
CA ARG A 214 -18.84 -19.82 -14.01
C ARG A 214 -18.47 -18.45 -14.55
N LYS A 215 -17.21 -18.27 -14.95
CA LYS A 215 -16.68 -16.96 -15.40
C LYS A 215 -17.47 -16.34 -16.56
N TYR A 216 -18.11 -17.13 -17.39
CA TYR A 216 -18.95 -16.65 -18.51
C TYR A 216 -20.21 -15.90 -18.05
N LEU A 217 -20.62 -16.05 -16.79
CA LEU A 217 -21.77 -15.32 -16.21
C LEU A 217 -21.43 -13.93 -15.65
N ILE A 218 -20.19 -13.49 -15.76
CA ILE A 218 -19.77 -12.13 -15.30
C ILE A 218 -20.69 -11.02 -15.83
N PRO A 219 -21.12 -10.98 -17.11
CA PRO A 219 -22.01 -9.93 -17.58
C PRO A 219 -23.31 -9.82 -16.79
N PHE A 220 -23.88 -10.95 -16.37
CA PHE A 220 -25.09 -10.95 -15.52
C PHE A 220 -24.80 -10.44 -14.11
N ALA A 221 -23.64 -10.73 -13.56
CA ALA A 221 -23.23 -10.20 -12.27
C ALA A 221 -23.08 -8.64 -12.32
N TRP A 222 -22.61 -8.09 -13.42
CA TRP A 222 -22.59 -6.62 -13.61
C TRP A 222 -24.00 -6.03 -13.61
N ILE A 223 -25.00 -6.71 -14.24
CA ILE A 223 -26.40 -6.26 -14.20
C ILE A 223 -26.91 -6.22 -12.77
N VAL A 224 -26.67 -7.28 -11.98
CA VAL A 224 -27.03 -7.32 -10.54
C VAL A 224 -26.38 -6.17 -9.78
N ARG A 225 -25.11 -5.89 -10.04
CA ARG A 225 -24.38 -4.79 -9.41
C ARG A 225 -24.97 -3.44 -9.80
N PHE A 226 -25.26 -3.20 -11.06
CA PHE A 226 -25.89 -1.95 -11.53
C PHE A 226 -27.27 -1.75 -10.90
N GLY A 227 -28.09 -2.79 -10.83
CA GLY A 227 -29.39 -2.72 -10.16
C GLY A 227 -29.30 -2.35 -8.68
N ARG A 228 -28.17 -2.67 -8.01
CA ARG A 228 -27.89 -2.23 -6.63
C ARG A 228 -27.40 -0.81 -6.54
N LEU A 229 -26.56 -0.36 -7.47
CA LEU A 229 -26.03 1.01 -7.49
C LEU A 229 -27.12 2.07 -7.69
N ILE A 230 -28.26 1.69 -8.27
CA ILE A 230 -29.43 2.58 -8.48
C ILE A 230 -30.28 2.72 -7.20
N ARG A 231 -30.09 1.85 -6.19
CA ARG A 231 -30.86 1.92 -4.94
C ARG A 231 -30.54 3.17 -4.12
N PRO A 232 -31.52 3.74 -3.39
CA PRO A 232 -31.29 4.84 -2.47
C PRO A 232 -30.18 4.51 -1.47
N GLY A 233 -29.19 5.40 -1.33
CA GLY A 233 -28.00 5.20 -0.49
C GLY A 233 -26.75 4.70 -1.20
N GLU A 234 -26.87 3.88 -2.24
CA GLU A 234 -25.72 3.35 -3.00
C GLU A 234 -25.31 4.26 -4.17
N HIS A 235 -26.23 5.11 -4.67
CA HIS A 235 -25.95 6.03 -5.77
C HIS A 235 -24.80 7.01 -5.46
N LYS A 236 -24.59 7.39 -4.19
CA LYS A 236 -23.47 8.23 -3.76
C LYS A 236 -22.13 7.60 -4.11
N LYS A 237 -22.02 6.29 -4.02
CA LYS A 237 -20.79 5.56 -4.40
C LYS A 237 -20.51 5.66 -5.89
N ALA A 238 -21.56 5.50 -6.73
CA ALA A 238 -21.42 5.63 -8.18
C ALA A 238 -21.03 7.05 -8.59
N VAL A 239 -21.70 8.06 -8.01
CA VAL A 239 -21.37 9.48 -8.25
C VAL A 239 -19.95 9.80 -7.84
N ASN A 240 -19.51 9.35 -6.67
CA ASN A 240 -18.14 9.53 -6.21
C ASN A 240 -17.13 8.84 -7.16
N THR A 241 -17.44 7.65 -7.66
CA THR A 241 -16.59 6.95 -8.64
C THR A 241 -16.43 7.78 -9.91
N ILE A 242 -17.52 8.33 -10.45
CA ILE A 242 -17.49 9.21 -11.64
C ILE A 242 -16.70 10.49 -11.34
N ARG A 243 -16.97 11.15 -10.21
CA ARG A 243 -16.24 12.36 -9.80
C ARG A 243 -14.73 12.12 -9.71
N ARG A 244 -14.32 10.96 -9.17
CA ARG A 244 -12.91 10.56 -9.05
C ARG A 244 -12.25 10.31 -10.41
N ALA A 245 -12.98 9.73 -11.36
CA ALA A 245 -12.46 9.53 -12.72
C ALA A 245 -12.33 10.86 -13.50
N LEU A 246 -13.04 11.89 -13.06
CA LEU A 246 -13.08 13.24 -13.68
C LEU A 246 -12.16 14.25 -13.00
N LEU A 247 -11.25 13.83 -12.12
CA LEU A 247 -10.27 14.71 -11.47
C LEU A 247 -9.58 15.64 -12.48
N SER A 248 -9.34 16.87 -12.07
CA SER A 248 -8.74 17.89 -12.93
C SER A 248 -7.29 17.52 -13.30
N ARG A 249 -6.81 18.00 -14.45
CA ARG A 249 -5.39 17.85 -14.84
C ARG A 249 -4.46 18.49 -13.81
N HIS A 250 -4.88 19.56 -13.16
CA HIS A 250 -4.08 20.28 -12.18
C HIS A 250 -3.86 19.44 -10.92
N GLU A 251 -4.92 18.87 -10.34
CA GLU A 251 -4.83 18.00 -9.16
C GLU A 251 -3.97 16.76 -9.42
N LEU A 252 -4.12 16.15 -10.60
CA LEU A 252 -3.32 15.01 -11.01
C LEU A 252 -1.83 15.38 -11.16
N LYS A 253 -1.53 16.55 -11.76
CA LYS A 253 -0.16 17.02 -11.95
C LYS A 253 0.50 17.32 -10.61
N GLU A 254 -0.15 18.04 -9.74
CA GLU A 254 0.33 18.37 -8.39
C GLU A 254 0.63 17.10 -7.57
N HIS A 255 -0.27 16.12 -7.63
CA HIS A 255 -0.06 14.84 -6.97
C HIS A 255 1.11 14.04 -7.59
N SER A 256 1.24 14.05 -8.92
CA SER A 256 2.32 13.35 -9.61
C SER A 256 3.70 13.94 -9.29
N GLU A 257 3.80 15.25 -9.19
CA GLU A 257 5.06 15.93 -8.80
C GLU A 257 5.49 15.55 -7.38
N ARG A 258 4.54 15.43 -6.47
CA ARG A 258 4.82 14.97 -5.09
C ARG A 258 5.36 13.55 -5.05
N ILE A 259 4.70 12.63 -5.75
CA ILE A 259 5.13 11.23 -5.84
C ILE A 259 6.54 11.15 -6.44
N ARG A 260 6.81 11.92 -7.50
CA ARG A 260 8.14 11.97 -8.12
C ARG A 260 9.21 12.53 -7.17
N LYS A 261 8.89 13.56 -6.36
CA LYS A 261 9.81 14.07 -5.33
C LYS A 261 10.21 12.98 -4.34
N MET A 262 9.27 12.09 -3.99
CA MET A 262 9.55 10.92 -3.15
C MET A 262 10.25 9.77 -3.89
N GLY A 263 10.62 9.95 -5.15
CA GLY A 263 11.33 8.93 -5.90
C GLY A 263 10.48 7.73 -6.34
N LEU A 264 9.18 7.94 -6.42
CA LEU A 264 8.18 6.95 -6.84
C LEU A 264 7.75 7.18 -8.27
#